data_3383f1367d2ac93e889cb7bca7667e0b
#
_entry.id   3383f1367d2ac93e889cb7bca7667e0b
#
_cell.length_a   1.000
_cell.length_b   1.000
_cell.length_c   1.000
_cell.angle_alpha   90.00
_cell.angle_beta   90.00
_cell.angle_gamma   90.00
#
_symmetry.space_group_name_H-M   'P 1'
#
loop_
_entity.id
_entity.type
_entity.pdbx_description
1 polymer ?
#
loop_
_entity_poly.entity_id
_entity_poly.type
_entity_poly.pdbx_seq_one_letter_code
_entity_poly.pdbx_strand_id
1 'polypeptide(L)'
;MSRLSPALLLLIACLGPAVFAQDIAGKIEGKSYVSPTGQFHVQIPVLPELGGDITDTPNVVTFQDDFNVYVSIAAFQQDATQRWENSTRGAKDYLVYFFSNFVLADFKQNFEGVQIESAKFVPGTMEGSLLTYLLVPGGTMFPERVSPLGGDAVPVAKRGNLLFVRNSFVYVISIELAERVIEGKAYGKSTEEQDEILRKRLLDMVDRITFTAPAAARK
;
A
#
# COMPACT_ATOMS: atom_id res chain seq x y z
N MET A 1 -24.04 -39.54 60.40
CA MET A 1 -24.76 -39.46 59.13
C MET A 1 -24.48 -38.03 58.61
N SER A 2 -23.43 -37.86 57.80
CA SER A 2 -22.92 -36.62 57.36
C SER A 2 -23.11 -36.53 55.84
N ARG A 3 -23.86 -35.54 55.39
CA ARG A 3 -24.09 -35.27 53.96
C ARG A 3 -23.05 -34.26 53.45
N LEU A 4 -22.14 -34.68 52.60
CA LEU A 4 -21.25 -33.83 51.85
C LEU A 4 -21.91 -33.49 50.51
N SER A 5 -22.16 -32.19 50.28
CA SER A 5 -22.50 -31.64 48.99
C SER A 5 -21.21 -31.31 48.20
N PRO A 6 -21.07 -31.73 46.96
CA PRO A 6 -19.98 -31.24 46.10
C PRO A 6 -20.43 -29.97 45.41
N ALA A 7 -19.76 -28.86 45.75
CA ALA A 7 -19.87 -27.63 45.00
C ALA A 7 -19.08 -27.77 43.68
N LEU A 8 -19.79 -27.82 42.56
CA LEU A 8 -19.26 -27.85 41.19
C LEU A 8 -18.80 -26.43 40.82
N LEU A 9 -17.51 -26.18 40.90
CA LEU A 9 -16.89 -24.94 40.43
C LEU A 9 -16.80 -24.98 38.88
N LEU A 10 -17.67 -24.24 38.21
CA LEU A 10 -17.68 -24.09 36.77
C LEU A 10 -16.59 -23.03 36.42
N LEU A 11 -15.40 -23.47 36.04
CA LEU A 11 -14.33 -22.63 35.54
C LEU A 11 -14.63 -22.29 34.06
N ILE A 12 -15.29 -21.16 33.81
CA ILE A 12 -15.46 -20.63 32.45
C ILE A 12 -14.10 -20.05 32.03
N ALA A 13 -13.33 -20.85 31.31
CA ALA A 13 -12.17 -20.35 30.58
C ALA A 13 -12.66 -19.44 29.45
N CYS A 14 -12.52 -18.13 29.62
CA CYS A 14 -12.65 -17.18 28.54
C CYS A 14 -11.48 -17.39 27.56
N LEU A 15 -11.68 -18.26 26.57
CA LEU A 15 -10.85 -18.33 25.39
C LEU A 15 -11.19 -17.09 24.57
N GLY A 16 -10.53 -15.97 24.87
CA GLY A 16 -10.45 -14.85 23.94
C GLY A 16 -9.78 -15.35 22.66
N PRO A 17 -10.20 -14.89 21.47
CA PRO A 17 -9.50 -15.22 20.24
C PRO A 17 -8.04 -14.78 20.40
N ALA A 18 -7.12 -15.73 20.26
CA ALA A 18 -5.70 -15.40 20.14
C ALA A 18 -5.54 -14.61 18.83
N VAL A 19 -5.54 -13.29 18.92
CA VAL A 19 -5.05 -12.43 17.86
C VAL A 19 -3.56 -12.74 17.80
N PHE A 20 -3.13 -13.50 16.79
CA PHE A 20 -1.72 -13.62 16.48
C PHE A 20 -1.25 -12.20 16.17
N ALA A 21 -0.59 -11.58 17.12
CA ALA A 21 0.09 -10.31 16.88
C ALA A 21 1.20 -10.60 15.87
N GLN A 22 0.97 -10.23 14.63
CA GLN A 22 1.99 -10.23 13.61
C GLN A 22 3.09 -9.27 14.09
N ASP A 23 4.34 -9.71 14.05
CA ASP A 23 5.48 -8.91 14.52
C ASP A 23 5.78 -7.85 13.45
N ILE A 24 5.12 -6.70 13.55
CA ILE A 24 5.29 -5.57 12.63
C ILE A 24 6.30 -4.56 13.17
N ALA A 25 7.08 -3.95 12.28
CA ALA A 25 8.07 -2.93 12.62
C ALA A 25 7.43 -1.62 13.11
N GLY A 26 6.26 -1.28 12.57
CA GLY A 26 5.43 -0.16 13.03
C GLY A 26 4.55 -0.51 14.22
N LYS A 27 3.48 0.25 14.43
CA LYS A 27 2.51 0.04 15.52
C LYS A 27 1.08 0.18 15.03
N ILE A 28 0.18 -0.59 15.63
CA ILE A 28 -1.26 -0.40 15.45
C ILE A 28 -1.79 0.36 16.66
N GLU A 29 -2.39 1.52 16.44
CA GLU A 29 -3.03 2.35 17.46
C GLU A 29 -4.50 2.54 17.09
N GLY A 30 -5.38 1.78 17.74
CA GLY A 30 -6.80 1.73 17.43
C GLY A 30 -7.06 1.23 16.00
N LYS A 31 -7.55 2.12 15.12
CA LYS A 31 -7.79 1.83 13.70
C LYS A 31 -6.72 2.40 12.77
N SER A 32 -5.60 2.80 13.32
CA SER A 32 -4.52 3.42 12.55
C SER A 32 -3.22 2.63 12.68
N TYR A 33 -2.48 2.57 11.60
CA TYR A 33 -1.09 2.14 11.59
C TYR A 33 -0.18 3.36 11.73
N VAL A 34 0.83 3.26 12.58
CA VAL A 34 1.89 4.25 12.78
C VAL A 34 3.18 3.68 12.23
N SER A 35 3.81 4.39 11.30
CA SER A 35 5.08 3.97 10.71
C SER A 35 6.20 3.87 11.76
N PRO A 36 7.25 3.03 11.54
CA PRO A 36 8.30 2.77 12.55
C PRO A 36 9.00 4.03 13.06
N THR A 37 9.20 5.01 12.20
CA THR A 37 9.84 6.30 12.56
C THR A 37 8.82 7.40 12.91
N GLY A 38 7.51 7.08 12.89
CA GLY A 38 6.44 8.02 13.20
C GLY A 38 6.23 9.13 12.16
N GLN A 39 6.81 9.02 10.95
CA GLN A 39 6.70 10.04 9.90
C GLN A 39 5.31 10.12 9.29
N PHE A 40 4.50 9.08 9.40
CA PHE A 40 3.09 9.10 9.04
C PHE A 40 2.26 8.14 9.89
N HIS A 41 0.98 8.46 10.00
CA HIS A 41 -0.08 7.60 10.50
C HIS A 41 -1.08 7.40 9.37
N VAL A 42 -1.61 6.20 9.21
CA VAL A 42 -2.63 5.92 8.19
C VAL A 42 -3.80 5.17 8.79
N GLN A 43 -5.02 5.58 8.46
CA GLN A 43 -6.21 4.80 8.77
C GLN A 43 -6.18 3.49 7.99
N ILE A 44 -6.20 2.35 8.69
CA ILE A 44 -6.09 1.01 8.11
C ILE A 44 -7.24 0.81 7.10
N PRO A 45 -6.92 0.50 5.82
CA PRO A 45 -7.94 0.41 4.77
C PRO A 45 -8.59 -0.97 4.66
N VAL A 46 -8.14 -1.96 5.41
CA VAL A 46 -8.62 -3.35 5.38
C VAL A 46 -9.33 -3.71 6.68
N LEU A 47 -10.24 -4.67 6.61
CA LEU A 47 -11.00 -5.16 7.77
C LEU A 47 -10.55 -6.58 8.11
N PRO A 48 -10.27 -6.90 9.39
CA PRO A 48 -9.90 -8.26 9.80
C PRO A 48 -10.94 -9.32 9.41
N GLU A 49 -12.23 -8.94 9.43
CA GLU A 49 -13.35 -9.83 9.08
C GLU A 49 -13.35 -10.22 7.58
N LEU A 50 -12.62 -9.48 6.76
CA LEU A 50 -12.44 -9.73 5.34
C LEU A 50 -11.06 -10.31 5.01
N GLY A 51 -10.38 -10.94 5.97
CA GLY A 51 -9.03 -11.45 5.79
C GLY A 51 -7.98 -10.34 5.69
N GLY A 52 -8.28 -9.16 6.29
CA GLY A 52 -7.37 -8.02 6.26
C GLY A 52 -6.08 -8.30 6.99
N ASP A 53 -4.97 -8.24 6.25
CA ASP A 53 -3.60 -8.44 6.73
C ASP A 53 -2.75 -7.20 6.58
N ILE A 54 -1.75 -7.06 7.46
CA ILE A 54 -0.81 -5.94 7.48
C ILE A 54 0.60 -6.51 7.58
N THR A 55 1.40 -6.29 6.55
CA THR A 55 2.82 -6.62 6.56
C THR A 55 3.64 -5.35 6.44
N ASP A 56 4.79 -5.28 7.10
CA ASP A 56 5.65 -4.13 7.00
C ASP A 56 7.14 -4.44 7.07
N THR A 57 7.90 -3.45 6.68
CA THR A 57 9.35 -3.32 6.80
C THR A 57 9.65 -1.92 7.36
N PRO A 58 10.90 -1.56 7.66
CA PRO A 58 11.23 -0.22 8.10
C PRO A 58 10.75 0.91 7.17
N ASN A 59 10.60 0.65 5.87
CA ASN A 59 10.26 1.68 4.88
C ASN A 59 8.93 1.47 4.17
N VAL A 60 8.31 0.30 4.27
CA VAL A 60 7.10 -0.05 3.49
C VAL A 60 6.10 -0.73 4.40
N VAL A 61 4.85 -0.31 4.35
CA VAL A 61 3.72 -1.06 4.88
C VAL A 61 2.79 -1.46 3.75
N THR A 62 2.28 -2.69 3.82
CA THR A 62 1.31 -3.23 2.88
C THR A 62 0.04 -3.64 3.63
N PHE A 63 -1.10 -3.27 3.06
CA PHE A 63 -2.43 -3.66 3.50
C PHE A 63 -3.06 -4.49 2.39
N GLN A 64 -3.51 -5.69 2.72
CA GLN A 64 -4.16 -6.59 1.77
C GLN A 64 -5.34 -7.28 2.43
N ASP A 65 -6.41 -7.54 1.67
CA ASP A 65 -7.50 -8.42 2.09
C ASP A 65 -7.69 -9.59 1.11
N ASP A 66 -8.60 -10.51 1.43
CA ASP A 66 -8.90 -11.67 0.58
C ASP A 66 -9.78 -11.32 -0.64
N PHE A 67 -10.20 -10.06 -0.78
CA PHE A 67 -11.19 -9.66 -1.78
C PHE A 67 -10.59 -8.88 -2.94
N ASN A 68 -10.25 -7.61 -2.72
CA ASN A 68 -9.81 -6.72 -3.79
C ASN A 68 -8.97 -5.52 -3.31
N VAL A 69 -8.64 -5.43 -2.04
CA VAL A 69 -7.79 -4.35 -1.53
C VAL A 69 -6.35 -4.79 -1.45
N TYR A 70 -5.50 -4.14 -2.22
CA TYR A 70 -4.06 -4.17 -2.07
C TYR A 70 -3.53 -2.74 -2.17
N VAL A 71 -2.91 -2.28 -1.07
CA VAL A 71 -2.29 -0.96 -0.96
C VAL A 71 -0.94 -1.10 -0.30
N SER A 72 0.09 -0.54 -0.90
CA SER A 72 1.38 -0.36 -0.24
C SER A 72 1.72 1.13 -0.10
N ILE A 73 2.33 1.49 1.03
CA ILE A 73 2.83 2.84 1.31
C ILE A 73 4.29 2.71 1.68
N ALA A 74 5.16 3.26 0.83
CA ALA A 74 6.58 3.36 1.08
C ALA A 74 6.97 4.79 1.46
N ALA A 75 7.92 4.93 2.39
CA ALA A 75 8.46 6.22 2.82
C ALA A 75 9.99 6.11 2.94
N PHE A 76 10.70 6.76 2.01
CA PHE A 76 12.15 6.75 1.95
C PHE A 76 12.70 8.11 2.36
N GLN A 77 13.50 8.14 3.42
CA GLN A 77 14.14 9.38 3.86
C GLN A 77 15.16 9.85 2.82
N GLN A 78 15.03 11.10 2.39
CA GLN A 78 16.00 11.72 1.50
C GLN A 78 17.32 11.98 2.25
N ASP A 79 18.43 11.53 1.68
CA ASP A 79 19.76 11.94 2.11
C ASP A 79 20.08 13.38 1.66
N ALA A 80 21.27 13.88 2.00
CA ALA A 80 21.68 15.24 1.66
C ALA A 80 21.75 15.47 0.14
N THR A 81 22.23 14.48 -0.62
CA THR A 81 22.34 14.54 -2.07
C THR A 81 20.97 14.57 -2.73
N GLN A 82 20.07 13.69 -2.29
CA GLN A 82 18.70 13.62 -2.80
C GLN A 82 17.92 14.91 -2.52
N ARG A 83 18.08 15.52 -1.34
CA ARG A 83 17.48 16.83 -1.04
C ARG A 83 18.01 17.93 -1.94
N TRP A 84 19.32 17.93 -2.18
CA TRP A 84 19.96 18.89 -3.10
C TRP A 84 19.44 18.69 -4.52
N GLU A 85 19.37 17.46 -5.03
CA GLU A 85 18.81 17.14 -6.35
C GLU A 85 17.36 17.58 -6.49
N ASN A 86 16.51 17.29 -5.49
CA ASN A 86 15.12 17.73 -5.48
C ASN A 86 15.00 19.26 -5.54
N SER A 87 15.85 19.99 -4.80
CA SER A 87 15.83 21.46 -4.79
C SER A 87 16.35 22.09 -6.08
N THR A 88 17.30 21.45 -6.77
CA THR A 88 17.94 22.00 -7.99
C THR A 88 17.22 21.60 -9.27
N ARG A 89 16.75 20.37 -9.38
CA ARG A 89 16.01 19.86 -10.56
C ARG A 89 14.53 20.21 -10.52
N GLY A 90 13.99 20.46 -9.30
CA GLY A 90 12.58 20.58 -9.04
C GLY A 90 11.86 19.23 -8.90
N ALA A 91 10.70 19.27 -8.27
CA ALA A 91 9.94 18.06 -7.89
C ALA A 91 9.64 17.14 -9.08
N LYS A 92 9.28 17.70 -10.24
CA LYS A 92 8.95 16.89 -11.43
C LYS A 92 10.10 16.00 -11.87
N ASP A 93 11.26 16.58 -12.13
CA ASP A 93 12.39 15.85 -12.69
C ASP A 93 13.01 14.91 -11.66
N TYR A 94 13.01 15.32 -10.39
CA TYR A 94 13.43 14.46 -9.29
C TYR A 94 12.53 13.23 -9.11
N LEU A 95 11.19 13.40 -9.14
CA LEU A 95 10.26 12.28 -9.00
C LEU A 95 10.29 11.33 -10.20
N VAL A 96 10.48 11.87 -11.42
CA VAL A 96 10.69 11.03 -12.62
C VAL A 96 11.97 10.20 -12.50
N TYR A 97 13.06 10.83 -12.04
CA TYR A 97 14.30 10.11 -11.76
C TYR A 97 14.13 9.03 -10.70
N PHE A 98 13.50 9.38 -9.57
CA PHE A 98 13.27 8.43 -8.47
C PHE A 98 12.40 7.24 -8.93
N PHE A 99 11.31 7.52 -9.64
CA PHE A 99 10.45 6.47 -10.20
C PHE A 99 11.23 5.54 -11.12
N SER A 100 11.99 6.08 -12.06
CA SER A 100 12.67 5.29 -13.09
C SER A 100 13.78 4.40 -12.52
N ASN A 101 14.52 4.90 -11.52
CA ASN A 101 15.72 4.24 -11.00
C ASN A 101 15.46 3.36 -9.78
N PHE A 102 14.36 3.59 -9.05
CA PHE A 102 14.04 2.83 -7.84
C PHE A 102 12.73 2.05 -7.99
N VAL A 103 11.62 2.73 -8.24
CA VAL A 103 10.30 2.07 -8.26
C VAL A 103 10.14 1.15 -9.47
N LEU A 104 10.36 1.67 -10.67
CA LEU A 104 10.25 0.87 -11.90
C LEU A 104 11.33 -0.21 -11.98
N ALA A 105 12.53 0.08 -11.48
CA ALA A 105 13.62 -0.89 -11.42
C ALA A 105 13.26 -2.09 -10.54
N ASP A 106 12.67 -1.83 -9.37
CA ASP A 106 12.18 -2.89 -8.47
C ASP A 106 11.09 -3.75 -9.12
N PHE A 107 10.09 -3.12 -9.77
CA PHE A 107 9.07 -3.85 -10.51
C PHE A 107 9.68 -4.72 -11.62
N LYS A 108 10.63 -4.20 -12.40
CA LYS A 108 11.29 -4.95 -13.48
C LYS A 108 12.18 -6.08 -12.98
N GLN A 109 12.75 -5.95 -11.79
CA GLN A 109 13.55 -6.99 -11.16
C GLN A 109 12.69 -8.18 -10.71
N ASN A 110 11.46 -7.90 -10.25
CA ASN A 110 10.57 -8.91 -9.69
C ASN A 110 9.60 -9.49 -10.73
N PHE A 111 9.27 -8.76 -11.80
CA PHE A 111 8.29 -9.17 -12.81
C PHE A 111 8.81 -8.92 -14.23
N GLU A 112 8.85 -9.96 -15.03
CA GLU A 112 9.23 -9.87 -16.43
C GLU A 112 8.11 -9.17 -17.24
N GLY A 113 8.50 -8.33 -18.20
CA GLY A 113 7.55 -7.71 -19.14
C GLY A 113 6.76 -6.52 -18.56
N VAL A 114 7.17 -5.96 -17.41
CA VAL A 114 6.55 -4.73 -16.85
C VAL A 114 6.62 -3.58 -17.83
N GLN A 115 5.48 -2.93 -18.05
CA GLN A 115 5.33 -1.80 -18.95
C GLN A 115 4.76 -0.58 -18.23
N ILE A 116 5.27 0.61 -18.57
CA ILE A 116 4.66 1.88 -18.19
C ILE A 116 3.53 2.15 -19.17
N GLU A 117 2.28 2.16 -18.69
CA GLU A 117 1.14 2.52 -19.53
C GLU A 117 1.05 4.06 -19.65
N SER A 118 1.18 4.76 -18.53
CA SER A 118 1.31 6.22 -18.55
C SER A 118 2.03 6.78 -17.32
N ALA A 119 2.54 8.01 -17.44
CA ALA A 119 3.13 8.75 -16.34
C ALA A 119 2.81 10.25 -16.50
N LYS A 120 2.25 10.86 -15.45
CA LYS A 120 1.80 12.26 -15.47
C LYS A 120 2.22 12.98 -14.20
N PHE A 121 2.88 14.13 -14.35
CA PHE A 121 3.14 15.02 -13.22
C PHE A 121 1.90 15.89 -12.94
N VAL A 122 1.48 15.96 -11.67
CA VAL A 122 0.30 16.69 -11.18
C VAL A 122 0.76 17.74 -10.17
N PRO A 123 0.95 19.01 -10.59
CA PRO A 123 1.52 20.05 -9.72
C PRO A 123 0.63 20.43 -8.55
N GLY A 124 -0.69 20.31 -8.69
CA GLY A 124 -1.67 20.70 -7.67
C GLY A 124 -1.90 19.65 -6.56
N THR A 125 -1.28 18.46 -6.66
CA THR A 125 -1.43 17.39 -5.67
C THR A 125 -0.15 17.29 -4.85
N MET A 126 -0.25 17.36 -3.51
CA MET A 126 0.89 17.19 -2.59
C MET A 126 2.11 18.09 -2.91
N GLU A 127 1.89 19.33 -3.34
CA GLU A 127 2.92 20.29 -3.77
C GLU A 127 3.73 19.81 -4.99
N GLY A 128 3.17 18.90 -5.76
CA GLY A 128 3.74 18.24 -6.93
C GLY A 128 3.90 16.74 -6.72
N SER A 129 3.19 15.97 -7.54
CA SER A 129 3.25 14.51 -7.50
C SER A 129 3.42 13.92 -8.89
N LEU A 130 4.01 12.72 -8.96
CA LEU A 130 4.08 11.90 -10.15
C LEU A 130 3.08 10.75 -10.01
N LEU A 131 2.10 10.73 -10.91
CA LEU A 131 1.13 9.64 -11.03
C LEU A 131 1.56 8.74 -12.18
N THR A 132 1.69 7.43 -11.92
CA THR A 132 2.08 6.45 -12.94
C THR A 132 1.17 5.24 -12.92
N TYR A 133 0.95 4.65 -14.10
CA TYR A 133 0.24 3.39 -14.23
C TYR A 133 1.14 2.35 -14.89
N LEU A 134 1.22 1.17 -14.26
CA LEU A 134 2.04 0.05 -14.71
C LEU A 134 1.16 -1.14 -15.04
N LEU A 135 1.51 -1.82 -16.12
CA LEU A 135 1.03 -3.16 -16.45
C LEU A 135 2.09 -4.17 -15.99
N VAL A 136 1.68 -5.11 -15.13
CA VAL A 136 2.58 -6.04 -14.45
C VAL A 136 2.13 -7.48 -14.73
N PRO A 137 2.66 -8.12 -15.78
CA PRO A 137 2.36 -9.52 -16.09
C PRO A 137 2.74 -10.44 -14.93
N GLY A 138 1.83 -11.31 -14.50
CA GLY A 138 2.03 -12.21 -13.37
C GLY A 138 2.17 -11.55 -12.00
N GLY A 139 2.06 -10.21 -11.92
CA GLY A 139 2.29 -9.45 -10.69
C GLY A 139 1.03 -9.13 -9.89
N THR A 140 -0.05 -9.90 -10.06
CA THR A 140 -1.25 -9.73 -9.23
C THR A 140 -1.02 -10.22 -7.81
N MET A 141 -1.57 -9.50 -6.85
CA MET A 141 -1.59 -9.90 -5.43
C MET A 141 -2.81 -10.78 -5.10
N PHE A 142 -3.63 -11.11 -6.10
CA PHE A 142 -4.85 -11.93 -5.98
C PHE A 142 -4.80 -13.16 -6.89
N PRO A 143 -3.73 -13.99 -6.87
CA PRO A 143 -3.60 -15.13 -7.76
C PRO A 143 -4.73 -16.14 -7.60
N GLU A 144 -5.22 -16.36 -6.37
CA GLU A 144 -6.33 -17.26 -6.03
C GLU A 144 -7.69 -16.78 -6.59
N ARG A 145 -7.79 -15.50 -6.94
CA ARG A 145 -9.01 -14.83 -7.41
C ARG A 145 -9.04 -14.62 -8.91
N VAL A 146 -8.00 -15.01 -9.63
CA VAL A 146 -7.93 -14.84 -11.10
C VAL A 146 -9.06 -15.59 -11.78
N SER A 147 -9.80 -14.90 -12.63
CA SER A 147 -10.92 -15.47 -13.37
C SER A 147 -10.47 -16.63 -14.26
N PRO A 148 -11.06 -17.83 -14.15
CA PRO A 148 -10.77 -18.95 -15.03
C PRO A 148 -11.19 -18.69 -16.48
N LEU A 149 -12.04 -17.67 -16.74
CA LEU A 149 -12.44 -17.26 -18.09
C LEU A 149 -11.28 -16.58 -18.86
N GLY A 150 -10.16 -16.28 -18.19
CA GLY A 150 -8.95 -15.74 -18.82
C GLY A 150 -8.17 -16.71 -19.69
N GLY A 151 -8.42 -18.03 -19.58
CA GLY A 151 -7.63 -19.08 -20.22
C GLY A 151 -6.24 -19.21 -19.59
N ASP A 152 -5.29 -19.84 -20.34
CA ASP A 152 -3.90 -20.06 -19.86
C ASP A 152 -3.02 -18.82 -19.93
N ALA A 153 -3.57 -17.65 -20.25
CA ALA A 153 -2.79 -16.41 -20.34
C ALA A 153 -2.40 -15.90 -18.94
N VAL A 154 -1.14 -15.48 -18.81
CA VAL A 154 -0.64 -14.87 -17.59
C VAL A 154 -1.46 -13.61 -17.28
N PRO A 155 -2.08 -13.51 -16.09
CA PRO A 155 -2.87 -12.33 -15.73
C PRO A 155 -1.97 -11.09 -15.68
N VAL A 156 -2.46 -9.98 -16.24
CA VAL A 156 -1.74 -8.71 -16.24
C VAL A 156 -2.39 -7.78 -15.22
N ALA A 157 -1.75 -7.63 -14.07
CA ALA A 157 -2.18 -6.67 -13.07
C ALA A 157 -1.96 -5.23 -13.57
N LYS A 158 -2.83 -4.32 -13.13
CA LYS A 158 -2.61 -2.88 -13.34
C LYS A 158 -2.42 -2.22 -11.99
N ARG A 159 -1.32 -1.49 -11.85
CA ARG A 159 -1.00 -0.75 -10.62
C ARG A 159 -0.90 0.74 -10.88
N GLY A 160 -1.59 1.52 -10.07
CA GLY A 160 -1.40 2.95 -9.96
C GLY A 160 -0.38 3.27 -8.88
N ASN A 161 0.55 4.19 -9.14
CA ASN A 161 1.50 4.67 -8.15
C ASN A 161 1.43 6.20 -8.10
N LEU A 162 1.40 6.74 -6.89
CA LEU A 162 1.49 8.18 -6.62
C LEU A 162 2.76 8.44 -5.82
N LEU A 163 3.67 9.22 -6.43
CA LEU A 163 4.93 9.60 -5.80
C LEU A 163 4.91 11.10 -5.47
N PHE A 164 5.38 11.48 -4.29
CA PHE A 164 5.54 12.87 -3.88
C PHE A 164 6.61 12.99 -2.80
N VAL A 165 7.10 14.22 -2.59
CA VAL A 165 8.04 14.53 -1.51
C VAL A 165 7.32 15.32 -0.43
N ARG A 166 7.46 14.88 0.82
CA ARG A 166 6.95 15.61 1.98
C ARG A 166 7.86 15.40 3.19
N ASN A 167 8.14 16.48 3.92
CA ASN A 167 8.95 16.41 5.15
C ASN A 167 10.30 15.69 4.97
N SER A 168 10.97 15.88 3.83
CA SER A 168 12.23 15.20 3.45
C SER A 168 12.11 13.68 3.29
N PHE A 169 10.92 13.16 3.02
CA PHE A 169 10.69 11.78 2.59
C PHE A 169 10.11 11.75 1.19
N VAL A 170 10.53 10.77 0.40
CA VAL A 170 9.83 10.37 -0.83
C VAL A 170 8.80 9.34 -0.43
N TYR A 171 7.54 9.64 -0.65
CA TYR A 171 6.44 8.70 -0.49
C TYR A 171 6.08 8.05 -1.81
N VAL A 172 5.80 6.75 -1.78
CA VAL A 172 5.25 6.00 -2.91
C VAL A 172 4.03 5.24 -2.40
N ILE A 173 2.86 5.62 -2.88
CA ILE A 173 1.62 4.89 -2.63
C ILE A 173 1.31 4.07 -3.87
N SER A 174 1.15 2.76 -3.72
CA SER A 174 0.85 1.84 -4.82
C SER A 174 -0.45 1.09 -4.54
N ILE A 175 -1.35 1.04 -5.53
CA ILE A 175 -2.64 0.35 -5.45
C ILE A 175 -2.81 -0.54 -6.67
N GLU A 176 -3.25 -1.79 -6.47
CA GLU A 176 -3.64 -2.67 -7.56
C GLU A 176 -5.12 -2.48 -7.92
N LEU A 177 -5.42 -2.52 -9.20
CA LEU A 177 -6.78 -2.61 -9.73
C LEU A 177 -7.19 -4.08 -9.79
N ALA A 178 -7.50 -4.65 -8.63
CA ALA A 178 -7.74 -6.09 -8.46
C ALA A 178 -8.88 -6.60 -9.35
N GLU A 179 -9.95 -5.82 -9.53
CA GLU A 179 -11.12 -6.20 -10.32
C GLU A 179 -10.75 -6.57 -11.77
N ARG A 180 -9.70 -5.93 -12.32
CA ARG A 180 -9.20 -6.23 -13.67
C ARG A 180 -8.78 -7.70 -13.82
N VAL A 181 -8.12 -8.28 -12.82
CA VAL A 181 -7.67 -9.67 -12.86
C VAL A 181 -8.74 -10.63 -12.33
N ILE A 182 -9.52 -10.21 -11.34
CA ILE A 182 -10.59 -11.00 -10.73
C ILE A 182 -11.72 -11.24 -11.75
N GLU A 183 -12.17 -10.21 -12.46
CA GLU A 183 -13.23 -10.30 -13.47
C GLU A 183 -12.68 -10.73 -14.84
N GLY A 184 -11.38 -10.55 -15.10
CA GLY A 184 -10.72 -10.95 -16.33
C GLY A 184 -11.39 -10.34 -17.56
N LYS A 185 -11.81 -11.17 -18.53
CA LYS A 185 -12.46 -10.70 -19.77
C LYS A 185 -13.81 -10.00 -19.54
N ALA A 186 -14.46 -10.20 -18.40
CA ALA A 186 -15.72 -9.55 -18.06
C ALA A 186 -15.51 -8.09 -17.59
N TYR A 187 -14.27 -7.71 -17.24
CA TYR A 187 -13.94 -6.34 -16.83
C TYR A 187 -13.95 -5.39 -18.03
N GLY A 188 -15.13 -4.89 -18.36
CA GLY A 188 -15.39 -4.11 -19.58
C GLY A 188 -15.00 -2.63 -19.53
N LYS A 189 -14.13 -2.18 -18.59
CA LYS A 189 -13.73 -0.77 -18.45
C LYS A 189 -12.60 -0.38 -19.40
N SER A 190 -12.72 0.80 -20.00
CA SER A 190 -11.64 1.37 -20.81
C SER A 190 -10.38 1.69 -19.98
N THR A 191 -9.25 1.91 -20.65
CA THR A 191 -7.99 2.31 -20.00
C THR A 191 -8.17 3.60 -19.19
N GLU A 192 -8.88 4.58 -19.73
CA GLU A 192 -9.14 5.88 -19.08
C GLU A 192 -10.01 5.71 -17.84
N GLU A 193 -11.02 4.84 -17.88
CA GLU A 193 -11.85 4.54 -16.70
C GLU A 193 -11.05 3.83 -15.62
N GLN A 194 -10.18 2.91 -16.00
CA GLN A 194 -9.27 2.21 -15.07
C GLN A 194 -8.31 3.18 -14.40
N ASP A 195 -7.71 4.11 -15.17
CA ASP A 195 -6.82 5.14 -14.69
C ASP A 195 -7.53 6.08 -13.69
N GLU A 196 -8.76 6.48 -14.01
CA GLU A 196 -9.55 7.35 -13.13
C GLU A 196 -9.93 6.65 -11.82
N ILE A 197 -10.27 5.36 -11.85
CA ILE A 197 -10.54 4.57 -10.64
C ILE A 197 -9.28 4.52 -9.76
N LEU A 198 -8.13 4.20 -10.34
CA LEU A 198 -6.86 4.15 -9.60
C LEU A 198 -6.47 5.52 -9.07
N ARG A 199 -6.60 6.59 -9.89
CA ARG A 199 -6.33 7.96 -9.47
C ARG A 199 -7.16 8.34 -8.24
N LYS A 200 -8.46 8.07 -8.28
CA LYS A 200 -9.35 8.35 -7.16
C LYS A 200 -8.95 7.58 -5.91
N ARG A 201 -8.69 6.28 -6.02
CA ARG A 201 -8.27 5.44 -4.89
C ARG A 201 -6.95 5.91 -4.28
N LEU A 202 -6.00 6.33 -5.10
CA LEU A 202 -4.71 6.88 -4.64
C LEU A 202 -4.92 8.18 -3.86
N LEU A 203 -5.78 9.08 -4.33
CA LEU A 203 -6.08 10.32 -3.63
C LEU A 203 -6.87 10.06 -2.34
N ASP A 204 -7.88 9.19 -2.37
CA ASP A 204 -8.63 8.76 -1.18
C ASP A 204 -7.69 8.14 -0.12
N MET A 205 -6.62 7.45 -0.56
CA MET A 205 -5.61 6.91 0.36
C MET A 205 -4.74 8.01 0.96
N VAL A 206 -4.32 9.02 0.18
CA VAL A 206 -3.60 10.19 0.71
C VAL A 206 -4.40 10.89 1.80
N ASP A 207 -5.71 11.04 1.60
CA ASP A 207 -6.60 11.70 2.57
C ASP A 207 -6.72 10.93 3.91
N ARG A 208 -6.39 9.64 3.90
CA ARG A 208 -6.32 8.80 5.11
C ARG A 208 -4.99 8.89 5.85
N ILE A 209 -3.99 9.57 5.29
CA ILE A 209 -2.65 9.67 5.86
C ILE A 209 -2.48 11.01 6.57
N THR A 210 -2.07 10.95 7.82
CA THR A 210 -1.57 12.11 8.57
C THR A 210 -0.06 12.09 8.55
N PHE A 211 0.56 13.09 7.93
CA PHE A 211 2.00 13.23 7.87
C PHE A 211 2.51 14.01 9.08
N THR A 212 3.46 13.44 9.81
CA THR A 212 4.07 14.08 10.97
C THR A 212 5.26 14.93 10.50
N ALA A 213 5.29 16.18 10.92
CA ALA A 213 6.47 17.02 10.67
C ALA A 213 7.68 16.45 11.44
N PRO A 214 8.89 16.47 10.87
CA PRO A 214 10.09 16.10 11.62
C PRO A 214 10.17 16.92 12.91
N ALA A 215 10.45 16.26 14.02
CA ALA A 215 10.74 17.00 15.26
C ALA A 215 11.84 18.01 14.94
N ALA A 216 11.57 19.29 15.22
CA ALA A 216 12.57 20.34 15.01
C ALA A 216 13.86 19.90 15.73
N ALA A 217 14.95 19.77 14.96
CA ALA A 217 16.24 19.44 15.55
C ALA A 217 16.51 20.45 16.70
N ARG A 218 16.52 19.97 17.94
CA ARG A 218 16.93 20.80 19.07
C ARG A 218 18.37 21.22 18.78
N LYS A 219 18.56 22.52 18.54
CA LYS A 219 19.88 23.14 18.38
C LYS A 219 20.62 23.09 19.72
#